data_fb88ec1e70c2bff146fe35b1b2183903
#
_entry.id   fb88ec1e70c2bff146fe35b1b2183903
#
_cell.length_a   1.000
_cell.length_b   1.000
_cell.length_c   1.000
_cell.angle_alpha   90.00
_cell.angle_beta   90.00
_cell.angle_gamma   90.00
#
_symmetry.space_group_name_H-M   'P 1'
#
loop_
_entity.id
_entity.type
_entity.pdbx_description
1 polymer ?
#
loop_
_entity_poly.entity_id
_entity_poly.type
_entity_poly.pdbx_seq_one_letter_code
_entity_poly.pdbx_strand_id
1 'polypeptide(L)'
;MIFSPGHLLEFRPLRGKVYAGSPIPKLEQIARLEAAGLPVPASAEITPGLVLPEAKFGSHVVVKPGFSQASLGEHMTLVRRESVRFVPRQAYPEAHPGRHGPMFAQRFIDTGPYVSHCRVLTLFGAALMAYRTISHVPRPPLDAPDDVLAKVSLKATRQRGGTRELTGDADVIDLARRTYSALPEAPLQGVDIIREAESGRLFVLEANPGGNTWTFSKGAMRKRQEALTKALAVERLTDQFDAFTTAAKVLIERTRAEAE
;
A
#
# COMPACT_ATOMS: atom_id res chain seq x y z
N MET A 1 -9.03 -11.44 23.82
CA MET A 1 -8.47 -10.67 22.70
C MET A 1 -9.23 -9.35 22.52
N ILE A 2 -8.52 -8.27 22.26
CA ILE A 2 -9.10 -6.97 21.88
C ILE A 2 -8.64 -6.65 20.46
N PHE A 3 -9.59 -6.31 19.59
CA PHE A 3 -9.32 -5.91 18.22
C PHE A 3 -9.83 -4.49 17.98
N SER A 4 -8.96 -3.63 17.42
CA SER A 4 -9.32 -2.31 16.93
C SER A 4 -8.82 -2.13 15.51
N PRO A 5 -9.67 -1.72 14.57
CA PRO A 5 -9.23 -1.37 13.22
C PRO A 5 -8.37 -0.10 13.18
N GLY A 6 -8.42 0.71 14.22
CA GLY A 6 -7.66 1.94 14.37
C GLY A 6 -6.50 1.80 15.36
N HIS A 7 -5.57 2.75 15.27
CA HIS A 7 -4.49 2.85 16.24
C HIS A 7 -5.03 3.23 17.62
N LEU A 8 -4.58 2.50 18.66
CA LEU A 8 -4.91 2.75 20.05
C LEU A 8 -3.70 3.41 20.72
N LEU A 9 -3.81 4.70 21.04
CA LEU A 9 -2.68 5.48 21.56
C LEU A 9 -2.46 5.22 23.07
N GLU A 10 -3.52 5.18 23.85
CA GLU A 10 -3.44 5.21 25.32
C GLU A 10 -3.99 3.94 26.00
N PHE A 11 -4.66 3.10 25.23
CA PHE A 11 -5.26 1.89 25.77
C PHE A 11 -4.20 0.83 26.11
N ARG A 12 -4.14 0.45 27.35
CA ARG A 12 -3.23 -0.60 27.89
C ARG A 12 -4.02 -1.56 28.76
N PRO A 13 -4.49 -2.69 28.24
CA PRO A 13 -5.21 -3.68 29.04
C PRO A 13 -4.26 -4.36 30.01
N LEU A 14 -4.79 -4.74 31.16
CA LEU A 14 -4.03 -5.49 32.18
C LEU A 14 -3.79 -6.94 31.77
N ARG A 15 -4.64 -7.49 30.92
CA ARG A 15 -4.57 -8.89 30.44
C ARG A 15 -5.03 -8.99 28.97
N GLY A 16 -4.56 -10.04 28.31
CA GLY A 16 -4.94 -10.39 26.94
C GLY A 16 -4.16 -9.64 25.87
N LYS A 17 -4.31 -10.11 24.64
CA LYS A 17 -3.66 -9.50 23.47
C LYS A 17 -4.50 -8.37 22.88
N VAL A 18 -3.84 -7.32 22.44
CA VAL A 18 -4.43 -6.19 21.73
C VAL A 18 -3.90 -6.17 20.31
N TYR A 19 -4.82 -6.15 19.36
CA TYR A 19 -4.54 -5.96 17.96
C TYR A 19 -5.07 -4.59 17.51
N ALA A 20 -4.18 -3.73 17.10
CA ALA A 20 -4.51 -2.36 16.68
C ALA A 20 -3.71 -1.97 15.43
N GLY A 21 -4.25 -1.02 14.67
CA GLY A 21 -3.63 -0.54 13.44
C GLY A 21 -2.47 0.41 13.67
N SER A 22 -1.40 -0.04 14.28
CA SER A 22 -0.20 0.77 14.48
C SER A 22 0.54 0.99 13.15
N PRO A 23 0.97 2.22 12.84
CA PRO A 23 1.76 2.49 11.65
C PRO A 23 3.14 1.84 11.76
N ILE A 24 3.60 1.26 10.66
CA ILE A 24 4.94 0.69 10.51
C ILE A 24 5.69 1.53 9.46
N PRO A 25 6.94 1.97 9.72
CA PRO A 25 7.73 2.70 8.74
C PRO A 25 7.88 1.92 7.42
N LYS A 26 7.79 2.61 6.28
CA LYS A 26 7.72 1.93 4.96
C LYS A 26 8.95 1.07 4.66
N LEU A 27 10.16 1.55 4.97
CA LEU A 27 11.38 0.76 4.76
C LEU A 27 11.43 -0.48 5.65
N GLU A 28 10.95 -0.37 6.89
CA GLU A 28 10.81 -1.52 7.78
C GLU A 28 9.79 -2.54 7.24
N GLN A 29 8.63 -2.07 6.78
CA GLN A 29 7.67 -2.95 6.10
C GLN A 29 8.29 -3.71 4.93
N ILE A 30 8.98 -2.99 4.04
CA ILE A 30 9.61 -3.57 2.86
C ILE A 30 10.64 -4.62 3.26
N ALA A 31 11.51 -4.31 4.23
CA ALA A 31 12.53 -5.23 4.72
C ALA A 31 11.93 -6.52 5.31
N ARG A 32 10.84 -6.40 6.07
CA ARG A 32 10.14 -7.54 6.66
C ARG A 32 9.41 -8.39 5.62
N LEU A 33 8.76 -7.75 4.65
CA LEU A 33 8.13 -8.45 3.52
C LEU A 33 9.18 -9.20 2.69
N GLU A 34 10.33 -8.58 2.39
CA GLU A 34 11.44 -9.21 1.67
C GLU A 34 12.03 -10.38 2.46
N ALA A 35 12.26 -10.22 3.77
CA ALA A 35 12.75 -11.30 4.64
C ALA A 35 11.78 -12.49 4.72
N ALA A 36 10.48 -12.25 4.56
CA ALA A 36 9.46 -13.29 4.46
C ALA A 36 9.34 -13.92 3.05
N GLY A 37 10.24 -13.57 2.13
CA GLY A 37 10.24 -14.09 0.75
C GLY A 37 9.10 -13.57 -0.13
N LEU A 38 8.48 -12.45 0.25
CA LEU A 38 7.44 -11.83 -0.56
C LEU A 38 8.06 -10.89 -1.61
N PRO A 39 7.51 -10.86 -2.83
CA PRO A 39 8.01 -10.00 -3.89
C PRO A 39 7.72 -8.52 -3.56
N VAL A 40 8.77 -7.75 -3.33
CA VAL A 40 8.72 -6.29 -3.14
C VAL A 40 9.66 -5.61 -4.14
N PRO A 41 9.36 -4.40 -4.64
CA PRO A 41 10.31 -3.68 -5.47
C PRO A 41 11.55 -3.31 -4.65
N ALA A 42 12.74 -3.48 -5.23
CA ALA A 42 13.99 -3.09 -4.60
C ALA A 42 13.91 -1.65 -4.06
N SER A 43 14.32 -1.44 -2.83
CA SER A 43 14.21 -0.15 -2.16
C SER A 43 15.49 0.17 -1.37
N ALA A 44 15.86 1.45 -1.31
CA ALA A 44 17.01 1.91 -0.54
C ALA A 44 16.74 3.33 0.00
N GLU A 45 17.15 3.59 1.24
CA GLU A 45 17.16 4.94 1.79
C GLU A 45 18.15 5.81 1.03
N ILE A 46 17.77 7.06 0.72
CA ILE A 46 18.64 8.00 0.03
C ILE A 46 19.57 8.66 1.04
N THR A 47 20.80 8.22 1.05
CA THR A 47 21.91 8.70 1.92
C THR A 47 23.01 9.34 1.08
N PRO A 48 23.92 10.11 1.69
CA PRO A 48 25.11 10.59 1.00
C PRO A 48 25.90 9.42 0.39
N GLY A 49 26.28 9.54 -0.88
CA GLY A 49 27.05 8.49 -1.59
C GLY A 49 26.24 7.26 -2.02
N LEU A 50 24.91 7.27 -1.90
CA LEU A 50 24.07 6.16 -2.37
C LEU A 50 24.36 5.83 -3.84
N VAL A 51 24.62 4.55 -4.10
CA VAL A 51 24.68 3.98 -5.45
C VAL A 51 23.54 3.00 -5.62
N LEU A 52 22.78 3.14 -6.69
CA LEU A 52 21.67 2.24 -7.04
C LEU A 52 22.09 1.35 -8.21
N PRO A 53 22.45 0.05 -8.00
CA PRO A 53 22.84 -0.83 -9.09
C PRO A 53 21.70 -1.05 -10.09
N GLU A 54 21.98 -0.94 -11.39
CA GLU A 54 20.96 -1.08 -12.45
C GLU A 54 20.30 -2.46 -12.45
N ALA A 55 21.06 -3.50 -12.24
CA ALA A 55 20.54 -4.87 -12.17
C ALA A 55 19.45 -5.05 -11.09
N LYS A 56 19.49 -4.25 -10.02
CA LYS A 56 18.52 -4.31 -8.91
C LYS A 56 17.38 -3.28 -9.07
N PHE A 57 17.73 -2.06 -9.50
CA PHE A 57 16.78 -0.94 -9.51
C PHE A 57 16.21 -0.62 -10.90
N GLY A 58 16.77 -1.20 -11.97
CA GLY A 58 16.39 -0.88 -13.34
C GLY A 58 16.79 0.55 -13.74
N SER A 59 16.22 1.06 -14.82
CA SER A 59 16.53 2.40 -15.35
C SER A 59 15.83 3.54 -14.58
N HIS A 60 14.68 3.26 -13.96
CA HIS A 60 13.85 4.26 -13.27
C HIS A 60 13.51 3.85 -11.85
N VAL A 61 13.39 4.84 -10.99
CA VAL A 61 12.96 4.67 -9.59
C VAL A 61 11.92 5.72 -9.21
N VAL A 62 11.13 5.36 -8.21
CA VAL A 62 10.21 6.29 -7.53
C VAL A 62 10.88 6.76 -6.26
N VAL A 63 11.13 8.06 -6.17
CA VAL A 63 11.58 8.72 -4.93
C VAL A 63 10.35 9.07 -4.11
N LYS A 64 10.33 8.67 -2.85
CA LYS A 64 9.18 8.89 -1.96
C LYS A 64 9.59 8.98 -0.49
N PRO A 65 8.74 9.59 0.38
CA PRO A 65 9.02 9.67 1.81
C PRO A 65 8.91 8.30 2.48
N GLY A 66 9.85 7.99 3.36
CA GLY A 66 9.88 6.75 4.15
C GLY A 66 8.86 6.73 5.29
N PHE A 67 8.45 7.91 5.73
CA PHE A 67 7.44 8.06 6.77
C PHE A 67 6.43 9.13 6.36
N SER A 68 5.18 8.76 6.19
CA SER A 68 4.09 9.73 6.05
C SER A 68 2.77 9.06 6.45
N GLN A 69 2.09 9.65 7.40
CA GLN A 69 0.77 9.18 7.86
C GLN A 69 -0.36 9.48 6.87
N ALA A 70 -0.14 10.34 5.87
CA ALA A 70 -1.20 10.87 5.03
C ALA A 70 -0.80 11.13 3.57
N SER A 71 0.26 10.53 3.05
CA SER A 71 0.63 10.80 1.66
C SER A 71 -0.35 10.13 0.71
N LEU A 72 -1.38 10.85 0.35
CA LEU A 72 -2.29 10.52 -0.78
C LEU A 72 -1.54 10.41 -2.14
N GLY A 73 -0.24 10.04 -2.10
CA GLY A 73 0.68 10.01 -3.23
C GLY A 73 1.34 11.35 -3.54
N GLU A 74 1.25 12.28 -2.62
CA GLU A 74 2.01 13.51 -2.65
C GLU A 74 3.49 13.23 -2.38
N HIS A 75 4.37 14.05 -2.98
CA HIS A 75 5.83 13.92 -2.85
C HIS A 75 6.43 12.59 -3.37
N MET A 76 5.73 11.92 -4.30
CA MET A 76 6.30 10.82 -5.06
C MET A 76 6.73 11.31 -6.42
N THR A 77 7.98 11.03 -6.79
CA THR A 77 8.58 11.50 -8.05
C THR A 77 9.17 10.33 -8.81
N LEU A 78 8.78 10.15 -10.07
CA LEU A 78 9.42 9.23 -10.98
C LEU A 78 10.66 9.91 -11.58
N VAL A 79 11.81 9.28 -11.45
CA VAL A 79 13.08 9.80 -11.96
C VAL A 79 13.93 8.68 -12.57
N ARG A 80 14.87 9.05 -13.44
CA ARG A 80 15.93 8.13 -13.84
C ARG A 80 16.78 7.76 -12.64
N ARG A 81 17.18 6.50 -12.55
CA ARG A 81 17.99 5.98 -11.41
C ARG A 81 19.25 6.80 -11.17
N GLU A 82 19.96 7.15 -12.25
CA GLU A 82 21.18 7.96 -12.18
C GLU A 82 20.95 9.43 -11.78
N SER A 83 19.72 9.91 -11.83
CA SER A 83 19.34 11.27 -11.41
C SER A 83 19.06 11.36 -9.91
N VAL A 84 19.02 10.26 -9.17
CA VAL A 84 18.80 10.27 -7.72
C VAL A 84 19.96 10.95 -7.01
N ARG A 85 19.67 11.93 -6.15
CA ARG A 85 20.65 12.66 -5.36
C ARG A 85 20.17 12.76 -3.92
N PHE A 86 21.13 12.67 -3.01
CA PHE A 86 20.86 13.01 -1.61
C PHE A 86 20.60 14.50 -1.47
N VAL A 87 19.52 14.83 -0.75
CA VAL A 87 19.17 16.20 -0.37
C VAL A 87 19.17 16.27 1.15
N PRO A 88 19.98 17.14 1.77
CA PRO A 88 19.96 17.32 3.22
C PRO A 88 18.58 17.77 3.71
N ARG A 89 18.16 17.28 4.88
CA ARG A 89 16.81 17.57 5.42
C ARG A 89 16.50 19.06 5.45
N GLN A 90 17.49 19.88 5.81
CA GLN A 90 17.38 21.34 5.90
C GLN A 90 17.09 22.02 4.56
N ALA A 91 17.41 21.38 3.44
CA ALA A 91 17.15 21.91 2.11
C ALA A 91 15.71 21.67 1.62
N TYR A 92 14.94 20.81 2.30
CA TYR A 92 13.53 20.66 1.99
C TYR A 92 12.69 21.80 2.60
N PRO A 93 11.60 22.24 1.91
CA PRO A 93 10.61 23.13 2.49
C PRO A 93 10.04 22.57 3.81
N GLU A 94 9.60 23.44 4.72
CA GLU A 94 9.08 23.06 6.04
C GLU A 94 7.96 22.03 5.97
N ALA A 95 7.02 22.21 5.03
CA ALA A 95 5.89 21.29 4.83
C ALA A 95 6.25 20.00 4.07
N HIS A 96 7.49 19.86 3.57
CA HIS A 96 7.87 18.69 2.80
C HIS A 96 8.25 17.52 3.73
N PRO A 97 7.74 16.28 3.52
CA PRO A 97 8.03 15.15 4.41
C PRO A 97 9.52 14.80 4.51
N GLY A 98 10.33 15.09 3.50
CA GLY A 98 11.79 14.97 3.55
C GLY A 98 12.47 15.86 4.59
N ARG A 99 11.79 16.91 5.08
CA ARG A 99 12.24 17.75 6.20
C ARG A 99 12.22 16.96 7.52
N HIS A 100 11.24 16.07 7.67
CA HIS A 100 10.90 15.41 8.94
C HIS A 100 11.29 13.92 8.97
N GLY A 101 11.64 13.33 7.83
CA GLY A 101 11.98 11.90 7.77
C GLY A 101 12.84 11.54 6.56
N PRO A 102 13.25 10.28 6.48
CA PRO A 102 14.06 9.80 5.35
C PRO A 102 13.25 9.80 4.05
N MET A 103 13.95 10.06 2.96
CA MET A 103 13.49 9.78 1.61
C MET A 103 14.10 8.47 1.13
N PHE A 104 13.41 7.71 0.30
CA PHE A 104 13.94 6.49 -0.28
C PHE A 104 13.62 6.36 -1.77
N ALA A 105 14.49 5.66 -2.47
CA ALA A 105 14.31 5.25 -3.85
C ALA A 105 13.77 3.82 -3.90
N GLN A 106 12.75 3.59 -4.70
CA GLN A 106 12.19 2.27 -4.96
C GLN A 106 12.18 2.01 -6.46
N ARG A 107 12.59 0.79 -6.88
CA ARG A 107 12.51 0.38 -8.29
C ARG A 107 11.11 0.71 -8.83
N PHE A 108 11.06 1.40 -9.94
CA PHE A 108 9.81 1.60 -10.68
C PHE A 108 9.40 0.27 -11.33
N ILE A 109 8.16 -0.15 -11.05
CA ILE A 109 7.55 -1.30 -11.71
C ILE A 109 6.56 -0.77 -12.72
N ASP A 110 6.81 -1.05 -13.98
CA ASP A 110 5.95 -0.60 -15.07
C ASP A 110 4.67 -1.43 -15.14
N THR A 111 3.53 -0.80 -14.91
CA THR A 111 2.20 -1.41 -15.02
C THR A 111 1.55 -1.17 -16.39
N GLY A 112 2.32 -0.69 -17.35
CA GLY A 112 1.87 -0.27 -18.68
C GLY A 112 1.57 1.23 -18.76
N PRO A 113 1.05 1.69 -19.90
CA PRO A 113 0.81 3.11 -20.13
C PRO A 113 -0.22 3.71 -19.16
N TYR A 114 -1.16 2.92 -18.69
CA TYR A 114 -2.16 3.33 -17.70
C TYR A 114 -1.77 2.78 -16.32
N VAL A 115 -1.33 3.68 -15.44
CA VAL A 115 -0.95 3.28 -14.07
C VAL A 115 -2.09 2.52 -13.40
N SER A 116 -1.79 1.34 -12.87
CA SER A 116 -2.78 0.52 -12.19
C SER A 116 -2.21 -0.14 -10.94
N HIS A 117 -3.09 -0.39 -9.97
CA HIS A 117 -2.75 -1.17 -8.76
C HIS A 117 -3.99 -1.91 -8.26
N CYS A 118 -3.76 -3.01 -7.57
CA CYS A 118 -4.79 -3.72 -6.82
C CYS A 118 -4.67 -3.35 -5.34
N ARG A 119 -5.81 -3.22 -4.66
CA ARG A 119 -5.89 -3.17 -3.21
C ARG A 119 -6.70 -4.35 -2.71
N VAL A 120 -6.12 -5.10 -1.78
CA VAL A 120 -6.80 -6.18 -1.07
C VAL A 120 -6.89 -5.82 0.41
N LEU A 121 -8.09 -5.85 0.95
CA LEU A 121 -8.33 -5.73 2.38
C LEU A 121 -8.27 -7.13 2.99
N THR A 122 -7.39 -7.33 3.96
CA THR A 122 -7.29 -8.60 4.70
C THR A 122 -7.45 -8.39 6.20
N LEU A 123 -8.03 -9.36 6.89
CA LEU A 123 -8.08 -9.44 8.35
C LEU A 123 -7.46 -10.76 8.79
N PHE A 124 -6.35 -10.70 9.54
CA PHE A 124 -5.55 -11.88 9.94
C PHE A 124 -5.21 -12.78 8.73
N GLY A 125 -4.95 -12.17 7.58
CA GLY A 125 -4.69 -12.87 6.32
C GLY A 125 -5.93 -13.32 5.54
N ALA A 126 -7.13 -13.27 6.07
CA ALA A 126 -8.35 -13.56 5.32
C ALA A 126 -8.77 -12.37 4.45
N ALA A 127 -8.98 -12.58 3.16
CA ALA A 127 -9.42 -11.52 2.25
C ALA A 127 -10.87 -11.12 2.51
N LEU A 128 -11.12 -9.81 2.59
CA LEU A 128 -12.45 -9.25 2.81
C LEU A 128 -12.96 -8.46 1.60
N MET A 129 -12.06 -7.90 0.81
CA MET A 129 -12.39 -7.12 -0.38
C MET A 129 -11.15 -7.02 -1.27
N ALA A 130 -11.33 -7.06 -2.57
CA ALA A 130 -10.26 -6.82 -3.53
C ALA A 130 -10.78 -5.99 -4.72
N TYR A 131 -10.05 -4.97 -5.09
CA TYR A 131 -10.35 -4.17 -6.27
C TYR A 131 -9.08 -3.72 -6.98
N ARG A 132 -9.19 -3.49 -8.28
CA ARG A 132 -8.18 -2.88 -9.12
C ARG A 132 -8.57 -1.43 -9.41
N THR A 133 -7.59 -0.54 -9.38
CA THR A 133 -7.75 0.85 -9.84
C THR A 133 -6.86 1.07 -11.05
N ILE A 134 -7.42 1.67 -12.11
CA ILE A 134 -6.73 1.94 -13.38
C ILE A 134 -6.88 3.42 -13.67
N SER A 135 -5.77 4.11 -13.98
CA SER A 135 -5.79 5.51 -14.44
C SER A 135 -6.37 5.60 -15.84
N HIS A 136 -7.16 6.65 -16.12
CA HIS A 136 -7.59 6.97 -17.49
C HIS A 136 -6.59 7.87 -18.22
N VAL A 137 -5.64 8.46 -17.49
CA VAL A 137 -4.59 9.29 -18.07
C VAL A 137 -3.36 8.43 -18.24
N PRO A 138 -2.87 8.27 -19.49
CA PRO A 138 -1.63 7.54 -19.72
C PRO A 138 -0.46 8.31 -19.10
N ARG A 139 0.51 7.59 -18.59
CA ARG A 139 1.80 8.20 -18.22
C ARG A 139 2.57 8.55 -19.51
N PRO A 140 3.46 9.55 -19.45
CA PRO A 140 4.44 9.77 -20.50
C PRO A 140 5.32 8.52 -20.72
N PRO A 141 5.90 8.35 -21.92
CA PRO A 141 6.91 7.32 -22.16
C PRO A 141 8.10 7.52 -21.21
N LEU A 142 8.82 6.43 -20.88
CA LEU A 142 9.91 6.48 -19.90
C LEU A 142 11.16 7.21 -20.40
N ASP A 143 11.28 7.42 -21.71
CA ASP A 143 12.34 8.23 -22.32
C ASP A 143 12.04 9.74 -22.32
N ALA A 144 10.84 10.15 -21.86
CA ALA A 144 10.48 11.56 -21.71
C ALA A 144 11.50 12.33 -20.84
N PRO A 145 11.60 13.68 -21.00
CA PRO A 145 12.46 14.52 -20.16
C PRO A 145 12.17 14.37 -18.65
N ASP A 146 13.19 14.54 -17.83
CA ASP A 146 13.10 14.33 -16.37
C ASP A 146 12.05 15.23 -15.69
N ASP A 147 11.88 16.46 -16.16
CA ASP A 147 10.87 17.38 -15.63
C ASP A 147 9.42 16.95 -15.96
N VAL A 148 9.24 16.20 -17.06
CA VAL A 148 7.97 15.58 -17.43
C VAL A 148 7.72 14.36 -16.58
N LEU A 149 8.73 13.48 -16.41
CA LEU A 149 8.64 12.29 -15.56
C LEU A 149 8.36 12.66 -14.10
N ALA A 150 8.99 13.71 -13.59
CA ALA A 150 8.82 14.16 -12.21
C ALA A 150 7.38 14.60 -11.89
N LYS A 151 6.60 14.99 -12.88
CA LYS A 151 5.20 15.43 -12.73
C LYS A 151 4.19 14.28 -12.89
N VAL A 152 4.65 13.06 -13.18
CA VAL A 152 3.78 11.90 -13.39
C VAL A 152 3.02 11.55 -12.13
N SER A 153 1.72 11.42 -12.24
CA SER A 153 0.90 10.84 -11.18
C SER A 153 1.04 9.33 -11.17
N LEU A 154 1.77 8.80 -10.19
CA LEU A 154 1.96 7.36 -9.97
C LEU A 154 0.80 6.71 -9.22
N LYS A 155 -0.25 7.46 -8.88
CA LYS A 155 -1.47 6.94 -8.26
C LYS A 155 -2.63 6.99 -9.24
N ALA A 156 -3.16 5.82 -9.55
CA ALA A 156 -4.50 5.73 -10.10
C ALA A 156 -5.49 6.01 -8.95
N THR A 157 -6.14 7.16 -8.97
CA THR A 157 -7.20 7.50 -8.01
C THR A 157 -8.44 7.97 -8.76
N ARG A 158 -9.63 7.76 -8.18
CA ARG A 158 -10.87 8.26 -8.78
C ARG A 158 -10.88 9.79 -8.92
N GLN A 159 -10.27 10.50 -7.99
CA GLN A 159 -10.13 11.97 -8.04
C GLN A 159 -9.29 12.46 -9.21
N ARG A 160 -8.46 11.59 -9.78
CA ARG A 160 -7.61 11.86 -10.95
C ARG A 160 -8.09 11.09 -12.20
N GLY A 161 -9.37 10.78 -12.27
CA GLY A 161 -9.96 10.15 -13.46
C GLY A 161 -9.73 8.65 -13.58
N GLY A 162 -9.44 7.93 -12.48
CA GLY A 162 -9.31 6.47 -12.52
C GLY A 162 -10.62 5.73 -12.28
N THR A 163 -10.79 4.56 -12.91
CA THR A 163 -11.86 3.59 -12.59
C THR A 163 -11.39 2.61 -11.53
N ARG A 164 -12.38 2.05 -10.82
CA ARG A 164 -12.21 0.91 -9.92
C ARG A 164 -13.13 -0.21 -10.34
N GLU A 165 -12.60 -1.41 -10.34
CA GLU A 165 -13.32 -2.65 -10.63
C GLU A 165 -12.98 -3.69 -9.56
N LEU A 166 -13.94 -4.56 -9.21
CA LEU A 166 -13.65 -5.70 -8.35
C LEU A 166 -12.70 -6.63 -9.08
N THR A 167 -11.75 -7.23 -8.35
CA THR A 167 -10.88 -8.25 -8.90
C THR A 167 -11.00 -9.55 -8.13
N GLY A 168 -11.08 -10.66 -8.86
CA GLY A 168 -11.02 -12.02 -8.34
C GLY A 168 -9.68 -12.70 -8.62
N ASP A 169 -8.65 -11.94 -9.03
CA ASP A 169 -7.33 -12.48 -9.38
C ASP A 169 -6.74 -13.27 -8.20
N ALA A 170 -6.72 -14.59 -8.32
CA ALA A 170 -6.34 -15.50 -7.25
C ALA A 170 -4.91 -15.28 -6.76
N ASP A 171 -3.98 -14.99 -7.66
CA ASP A 171 -2.57 -14.72 -7.37
C ASP A 171 -2.38 -13.40 -6.59
N VAL A 172 -3.16 -12.37 -6.92
CA VAL A 172 -3.18 -11.09 -6.18
C VAL A 172 -3.72 -11.29 -4.77
N ILE A 173 -4.81 -12.05 -4.64
CA ILE A 173 -5.45 -12.33 -3.35
C ILE A 173 -4.53 -13.19 -2.48
N ASP A 174 -3.90 -14.23 -3.03
CA ASP A 174 -2.96 -15.08 -2.31
C ASP A 174 -1.74 -14.30 -1.82
N LEU A 175 -1.14 -13.47 -2.69
CA LEU A 175 -0.03 -12.61 -2.29
C LEU A 175 -0.42 -11.69 -1.13
N ALA A 176 -1.60 -11.08 -1.18
CA ALA A 176 -2.09 -10.21 -0.10
C ALA A 176 -2.30 -10.98 1.22
N ARG A 177 -2.83 -12.20 1.18
CA ARG A 177 -3.02 -13.05 2.37
C ARG A 177 -1.69 -13.32 3.07
N ARG A 178 -0.64 -13.56 2.29
CA ARG A 178 0.69 -13.89 2.80
C ARG A 178 1.38 -12.71 3.50
N THR A 179 0.99 -11.46 3.25
CA THR A 179 1.59 -10.30 3.92
C THR A 179 1.38 -10.31 5.43
N TYR A 180 0.29 -10.94 5.91
CA TYR A 180 0.01 -11.04 7.34
C TYR A 180 1.12 -11.79 8.10
N SER A 181 1.73 -12.82 7.51
CA SER A 181 2.83 -13.56 8.16
C SER A 181 4.06 -12.70 8.41
N ALA A 182 4.30 -11.70 7.57
CA ALA A 182 5.42 -10.76 7.71
C ALA A 182 5.12 -9.61 8.69
N LEU A 183 3.84 -9.26 8.86
CA LEU A 183 3.37 -8.11 9.64
C LEU A 183 2.22 -8.50 10.58
N PRO A 184 2.44 -9.48 11.50
CA PRO A 184 1.36 -10.06 12.31
C PRO A 184 0.77 -9.11 13.34
N GLU A 185 1.48 -8.04 13.73
CA GLU A 185 0.98 -6.98 14.60
C GLU A 185 -0.05 -6.07 13.93
N ALA A 186 -0.13 -6.09 12.58
CA ALA A 186 -1.14 -5.38 11.81
C ALA A 186 -2.19 -6.37 11.28
N PRO A 187 -3.19 -6.76 12.09
CA PRO A 187 -4.15 -7.79 11.72
C PRO A 187 -5.08 -7.37 10.57
N LEU A 188 -5.39 -6.08 10.48
CA LEU A 188 -6.17 -5.50 9.40
C LEU A 188 -5.22 -4.75 8.45
N GLN A 189 -5.10 -5.25 7.24
CA GLN A 189 -4.17 -4.71 6.25
C GLN A 189 -4.90 -4.32 4.96
N GLY A 190 -4.59 -3.13 4.41
CA GLY A 190 -4.90 -2.78 3.03
C GLY A 190 -3.65 -2.93 2.19
N VAL A 191 -3.53 -4.05 1.52
CA VAL A 191 -2.34 -4.40 0.76
C VAL A 191 -2.42 -3.82 -0.64
N ASP A 192 -1.45 -3.00 -1.00
CA ASP A 192 -1.31 -2.44 -2.34
C ASP A 192 -0.34 -3.31 -3.15
N ILE A 193 -0.85 -3.88 -4.24
CA ILE A 193 -0.13 -4.79 -5.12
C ILE A 193 -0.15 -4.23 -6.54
N ILE A 194 0.97 -4.34 -7.24
CA ILE A 194 1.07 -4.00 -8.66
C ILE A 194 1.53 -5.21 -9.45
N ARG A 195 1.10 -5.28 -10.71
CA ARG A 195 1.54 -6.28 -11.68
C ARG A 195 2.41 -5.61 -12.73
N GLU A 196 3.64 -6.08 -12.87
CA GLU A 196 4.55 -5.64 -13.95
C GLU A 196 3.97 -6.07 -15.30
N ALA A 197 3.85 -5.12 -16.23
CA ALA A 197 3.16 -5.37 -17.50
C ALA A 197 3.90 -6.37 -18.39
N GLU A 198 5.22 -6.32 -18.42
CA GLU A 198 6.05 -7.16 -19.27
C GLU A 198 6.10 -8.62 -18.77
N SER A 199 6.40 -8.81 -17.50
CA SER A 199 6.63 -10.14 -16.92
C SER A 199 5.39 -10.79 -16.28
N GLY A 200 4.36 -10.00 -16.02
CA GLY A 200 3.19 -10.42 -15.24
C GLY A 200 3.47 -10.61 -13.74
N ARG A 201 4.70 -10.38 -13.27
CA ARG A 201 5.08 -10.56 -11.86
C ARG A 201 4.36 -9.57 -10.95
N LEU A 202 3.95 -10.06 -9.79
CA LEU A 202 3.34 -9.24 -8.75
C LEU A 202 4.38 -8.71 -7.77
N PHE A 203 4.12 -7.50 -7.27
CA PHE A 203 4.93 -6.88 -6.22
C PHE A 203 4.02 -6.23 -5.18
N VAL A 204 4.30 -6.44 -3.90
CA VAL A 204 3.69 -5.70 -2.79
C VAL A 204 4.36 -4.35 -2.67
N LEU A 205 3.60 -3.26 -2.79
CA LEU A 205 4.11 -1.90 -2.61
C LEU A 205 4.11 -1.48 -1.14
N GLU A 206 3.02 -1.76 -0.45
CA GLU A 206 2.83 -1.45 0.97
C GLU A 206 1.66 -2.25 1.54
N ALA A 207 1.68 -2.48 2.85
CA ALA A 207 0.55 -2.94 3.63
C ALA A 207 0.15 -1.83 4.60
N ASN A 208 -1.03 -1.23 4.39
CA ASN A 208 -1.54 -0.14 5.21
C ASN A 208 -2.26 -0.70 6.44
N PRO A 209 -1.71 -0.59 7.65
CA PRO A 209 -2.37 -1.10 8.85
C PRO A 209 -3.52 -0.18 9.28
N GLY A 210 -4.56 -0.77 9.83
CA GLY A 210 -5.57 -0.12 10.63
C GLY A 210 -6.71 0.55 9.90
N GLY A 211 -7.27 1.55 10.58
CA GLY A 211 -8.60 2.09 10.34
C GLY A 211 -8.86 2.79 9.01
N ASN A 212 -7.85 3.26 8.30
CA ASN A 212 -8.04 3.82 6.96
C ASN A 212 -8.37 2.75 5.92
N THR A 213 -8.13 1.51 6.25
CA THR A 213 -8.35 0.34 5.41
C THR A 213 -9.76 -0.23 5.62
N TRP A 214 -10.28 -0.17 6.84
CA TRP A 214 -11.64 -0.60 7.19
C TRP A 214 -12.66 0.45 6.77
N THR A 215 -13.31 0.23 5.63
CA THR A 215 -14.25 1.19 5.05
C THR A 215 -15.72 0.88 5.36
N PHE A 216 -16.01 -0.24 6.04
CA PHE A 216 -17.38 -0.72 6.20
C PHE A 216 -18.17 -0.06 7.33
N SER A 217 -17.52 0.53 8.34
CA SER A 217 -18.20 0.96 9.58
C SER A 217 -18.17 2.47 9.85
N LYS A 218 -17.49 3.30 9.06
CA LYS A 218 -17.42 4.75 9.32
C LYS A 218 -18.47 5.52 8.54
N GLY A 219 -19.29 6.31 9.25
CA GLY A 219 -20.36 7.12 8.65
C GLY A 219 -19.88 8.09 7.55
N ALA A 220 -18.73 8.74 7.71
CA ALA A 220 -18.11 9.57 6.68
C ALA A 220 -17.68 8.77 5.44
N MET A 221 -17.50 7.47 5.58
CA MET A 221 -17.13 6.57 4.49
C MET A 221 -18.34 5.99 3.75
N ARG A 222 -19.57 6.12 4.29
CA ARG A 222 -20.81 5.63 3.66
C ARG A 222 -20.99 6.22 2.25
N LYS A 223 -20.87 7.53 2.11
CA LYS A 223 -20.96 8.19 0.79
C LYS A 223 -19.87 7.69 -0.17
N ARG A 224 -18.68 7.39 0.36
CA ARG A 224 -17.59 6.83 -0.44
C ARG A 224 -17.85 5.38 -0.83
N GLN A 225 -18.46 4.59 0.04
CA GLN A 225 -18.91 3.22 -0.25
C GLN A 225 -20.01 3.21 -1.31
N GLU A 226 -21.06 4.04 -1.15
CA GLU A 226 -22.14 4.16 -2.13
C GLU A 226 -21.60 4.52 -3.53
N ALA A 227 -20.62 5.43 -3.58
CA ALA A 227 -19.96 5.77 -4.84
C ALA A 227 -19.12 4.64 -5.41
N LEU A 228 -18.49 3.81 -4.56
CA LEU A 228 -17.73 2.63 -4.96
C LEU A 228 -18.64 1.50 -5.42
N THR A 229 -19.69 1.18 -4.68
CA THR A 229 -20.66 0.12 -5.04
C THR A 229 -21.33 0.43 -6.37
N LYS A 230 -21.73 1.68 -6.59
CA LYS A 230 -22.28 2.12 -7.88
C LYS A 230 -21.28 1.97 -9.03
N ALA A 231 -20.00 2.29 -8.80
CA ALA A 231 -18.94 2.16 -9.81
C ALA A 231 -18.58 0.69 -10.11
N LEU A 232 -18.76 -0.20 -9.12
CA LEU A 232 -18.40 -1.61 -9.21
C LEU A 232 -19.58 -2.52 -9.58
N ALA A 233 -20.78 -1.96 -9.80
CA ALA A 233 -22.01 -2.68 -10.14
C ALA A 233 -22.33 -3.83 -9.15
N VAL A 234 -21.98 -3.66 -7.86
CA VAL A 234 -22.30 -4.59 -6.78
C VAL A 234 -23.22 -3.92 -5.79
N GLU A 235 -24.12 -4.68 -5.17
CA GLU A 235 -25.02 -4.15 -4.15
C GLU A 235 -24.23 -3.67 -2.94
N ARG A 236 -23.23 -4.46 -2.50
CA ARG A 236 -22.35 -4.14 -1.37
C ARG A 236 -20.93 -4.62 -1.64
N LEU A 237 -19.93 -3.84 -1.25
CA LEU A 237 -18.53 -4.27 -1.29
C LEU A 237 -18.25 -5.47 -0.39
N THR A 238 -19.09 -5.67 0.61
CA THR A 238 -19.01 -6.76 1.59
C THR A 238 -19.35 -8.11 1.00
N ASP A 239 -20.04 -8.15 -0.15
CA ASP A 239 -20.59 -9.39 -0.70
C ASP A 239 -19.53 -10.20 -1.46
N GLN A 240 -18.46 -9.54 -1.93
CA GLN A 240 -17.41 -10.20 -2.73
C GLN A 240 -16.79 -11.43 -2.06
N PHE A 241 -16.49 -11.34 -0.75
CA PHE A 241 -15.91 -12.42 0.06
C PHE A 241 -16.71 -12.69 1.32
N ASP A 242 -17.99 -12.33 1.33
CA ASP A 242 -18.84 -12.38 2.54
C ASP A 242 -18.09 -11.75 3.76
N ALA A 243 -17.69 -10.50 3.59
CA ALA A 243 -16.70 -9.85 4.43
C ALA A 243 -17.04 -9.87 5.92
N PHE A 244 -18.32 -9.70 6.30
CA PHE A 244 -18.72 -9.69 7.72
C PHE A 244 -18.69 -11.09 8.32
N THR A 245 -19.19 -12.11 7.61
CA THR A 245 -19.13 -13.49 8.07
C THR A 245 -17.68 -13.96 8.14
N THR A 246 -16.86 -13.65 7.14
CA THR A 246 -15.43 -13.97 7.13
C THR A 246 -14.70 -13.29 8.29
N ALA A 247 -14.93 -11.99 8.52
CA ALA A 247 -14.33 -11.27 9.64
C ALA A 247 -14.76 -11.86 10.99
N ALA A 248 -16.05 -12.17 11.17
CA ALA A 248 -16.57 -12.77 12.40
C ALA A 248 -15.93 -14.14 12.67
N LYS A 249 -15.86 -15.04 11.68
CA LYS A 249 -15.20 -16.34 11.80
C LYS A 249 -13.76 -16.20 12.25
N VAL A 250 -12.97 -15.38 11.56
CA VAL A 250 -11.55 -15.16 11.87
C VAL A 250 -11.37 -14.61 13.28
N LEU A 251 -12.19 -13.65 13.70
CA LEU A 251 -12.12 -13.08 15.05
C LEU A 251 -12.49 -14.11 16.13
N ILE A 252 -13.50 -14.94 15.89
CA ILE A 252 -13.90 -16.02 16.81
C ILE A 252 -12.78 -17.06 16.93
N GLU A 253 -12.26 -17.55 15.81
CA GLU A 253 -11.17 -18.53 15.77
C GLU A 253 -9.92 -18.01 16.49
N ARG A 254 -9.52 -16.77 16.22
CA ARG A 254 -8.37 -16.14 16.86
C ARG A 254 -8.62 -15.96 18.38
N THR A 255 -9.83 -15.54 18.78
CA THR A 255 -10.17 -15.39 20.19
C THR A 255 -10.11 -16.73 20.93
N ARG A 256 -10.60 -17.81 20.32
CA ARG A 256 -10.54 -19.17 20.90
C ARG A 256 -9.10 -19.67 21.01
N ALA A 257 -8.28 -19.44 19.99
CA ALA A 257 -6.87 -19.85 19.99
C ALA A 257 -6.00 -19.09 21.01
N GLU A 258 -6.45 -17.92 21.46
CA GLU A 258 -5.68 -17.05 22.38
C GLU A 258 -6.35 -16.88 23.75
N ALA A 259 -7.41 -17.62 24.03
CA ALA A 259 -8.18 -17.53 25.29
C ALA A 259 -7.55 -18.31 26.46
N GLU A 260 -6.36 -18.87 26.29
CA GLU A 260 -5.61 -19.60 27.34
C GLU A 260 -4.92 -18.66 28.34
#